data_20b1ddde8ff479cdd0be25dff692e64a
#
_entry.id   20b1ddde8ff479cdd0be25dff692e64a
#
_cell.length_a   1.000
_cell.length_b   1.000
_cell.length_c   1.000
_cell.angle_alpha   90.00
_cell.angle_beta   90.00
_cell.angle_gamma   90.00
#
_symmetry.space_group_name_H-M   'P 1'
#
loop_
_entity.id
_entity.type
_entity.pdbx_description
1 polymer ?
#
loop_
_entity_poly.entity_id
_entity_poly.type
_entity_poly.pdbx_seq_one_letter_code
_entity_poly.pdbx_strand_id
1 'polypeptide(L)'
;IQSGLGGVLESMDIEAKIEEEKSQELAAEEIQVASLQDMAGEAPVVRLVNSIFAQAAREGASDIHISPQQNSLQIRVRIDGKLHDVPSPPKSLSLPIIARLKILGTMDITVSRIPQDGRFTLRIDKREINVRVSTMPTLYGENCVMRLLDMSAGVYTLDRLGMIESDREKLGKMIGKAYGMILSTGPTGSGKSTSLYAILNELNRPDTH
;
A
#
# COMPACT_ATOMS: atom_id res chain seq x y z
N ILE A 1 20.98 37.25 49.67
CA ILE A 1 20.10 37.66 48.55
C ILE A 1 20.82 37.50 47.19
N GLN A 2 22.14 37.24 47.12
CA GLN A 2 22.91 37.09 45.87
C GLN A 2 22.93 35.69 45.27
N SER A 3 22.47 34.64 45.97
CA SER A 3 22.52 33.26 45.48
C SER A 3 21.31 32.83 44.61
N GLY A 4 20.26 33.64 44.54
CA GLY A 4 19.06 33.29 43.76
C GLY A 4 19.11 33.70 42.28
N LEU A 5 19.82 34.77 41.95
CA LEU A 5 19.90 35.29 40.59
C LEU A 5 20.83 34.46 39.66
N GLY A 6 21.90 33.89 40.22
CA GLY A 6 22.81 33.03 39.45
C GLY A 6 22.15 31.73 38.94
N GLY A 7 21.33 31.10 39.76
CA GLY A 7 20.62 29.90 39.40
C GLY A 7 19.51 30.11 38.35
N VAL A 8 18.87 31.29 38.35
CA VAL A 8 17.85 31.64 37.34
C VAL A 8 18.50 31.94 35.99
N LEU A 9 19.64 32.61 35.96
CA LEU A 9 20.38 32.88 34.72
C LEU A 9 20.95 31.59 34.11
N GLU A 10 21.44 30.65 34.94
CA GLU A 10 21.95 29.37 34.50
C GLU A 10 20.83 28.47 33.93
N SER A 11 19.63 28.51 34.51
CA SER A 11 18.47 27.79 33.97
C SER A 11 17.97 28.38 32.65
N MET A 12 17.98 29.73 32.52
CA MET A 12 17.62 30.41 31.27
C MET A 12 18.62 30.12 30.15
N ASP A 13 19.93 30.03 30.46
CA ASP A 13 20.94 29.65 29.46
C ASP A 13 20.83 28.19 29.02
N ILE A 14 20.40 27.30 29.91
CA ILE A 14 20.14 25.90 29.61
C ILE A 14 18.88 25.78 28.73
N GLU A 15 17.80 26.49 29.07
CA GLU A 15 16.57 26.50 28.27
C GLU A 15 16.81 27.09 26.87
N ALA A 16 17.56 28.16 26.72
CA ALA A 16 17.93 28.74 25.45
C ALA A 16 18.76 27.79 24.56
N LYS A 17 19.71 27.06 25.15
CA LYS A 17 20.48 26.03 24.44
C LYS A 17 19.63 24.86 23.97
N ILE A 18 18.69 24.40 24.80
CA ILE A 18 17.76 23.32 24.44
C ILE A 18 16.83 23.76 23.30
N GLU A 19 16.37 25.01 23.29
CA GLU A 19 15.57 25.55 22.19
C GLU A 19 16.39 25.70 20.90
N GLU A 20 17.64 26.11 21.03
CA GLU A 20 18.54 26.25 19.86
C GLU A 20 18.90 24.88 19.26
N GLU A 21 19.20 23.87 20.09
CA GLU A 21 19.42 22.49 19.66
C GLU A 21 18.17 21.91 18.99
N LYS A 22 16.97 22.07 19.57
CA LYS A 22 15.71 21.65 18.98
C LYS A 22 15.44 22.34 17.64
N SER A 23 15.71 23.63 17.54
CA SER A 23 15.54 24.39 16.29
C SER A 23 16.49 23.90 15.19
N GLN A 24 17.73 23.57 15.54
CA GLN A 24 18.70 23.01 14.60
C GLN A 24 18.32 21.57 14.16
N GLU A 25 17.81 20.77 15.09
CA GLU A 25 17.34 19.42 14.81
C GLU A 25 16.11 19.42 13.89
N LEU A 26 15.14 20.32 14.15
CA LEU A 26 13.97 20.52 13.28
C LEU A 26 14.35 21.01 11.88
N ALA A 27 15.27 21.99 11.78
CA ALA A 27 15.75 22.47 10.49
C ALA A 27 16.50 21.38 9.71
N ALA A 28 17.26 20.52 10.38
CA ALA A 28 17.94 19.40 9.75
C ALA A 28 16.94 18.32 9.27
N GLU A 29 15.88 18.04 10.04
CA GLU A 29 14.80 17.14 9.64
C GLU A 29 14.03 17.70 8.42
N GLU A 30 13.70 18.98 8.38
CA GLU A 30 13.02 19.61 7.24
C GLU A 30 13.88 19.55 5.95
N ILE A 31 15.18 19.80 6.03
CA ILE A 31 16.10 19.67 4.92
C ILE A 31 16.18 18.22 4.44
N GLN A 32 16.21 17.27 5.35
CA GLN A 32 16.25 15.85 5.02
C GLN A 32 14.95 15.39 4.33
N VAL A 33 13.81 15.88 4.79
CA VAL A 33 12.49 15.61 4.20
C VAL A 33 12.39 16.20 2.80
N ALA A 34 12.80 17.47 2.60
CA ALA A 34 12.81 18.11 1.29
C ALA A 34 13.71 17.35 0.31
N SER A 35 14.90 16.92 0.75
CA SER A 35 15.81 16.10 -0.06
C SER A 35 15.21 14.76 -0.44
N LEU A 36 14.49 14.10 0.48
CA LEU A 36 13.80 12.84 0.20
C LEU A 36 12.64 13.01 -0.77
N GLN A 37 11.91 14.12 -0.69
CA GLN A 37 10.84 14.45 -1.64
C GLN A 37 11.41 14.64 -3.05
N ASP A 38 12.49 15.39 -3.18
CA ASP A 38 13.16 15.62 -4.45
C ASP A 38 13.65 14.30 -5.05
N MET A 39 14.36 13.48 -4.28
CA MET A 39 14.84 12.18 -4.73
C MET A 39 13.67 11.22 -5.09
N ALA A 40 12.58 11.25 -4.36
CA ALA A 40 11.39 10.45 -4.65
C ALA A 40 10.67 10.92 -5.93
N GLY A 41 10.84 12.19 -6.31
CA GLY A 41 10.34 12.79 -7.54
C GLY A 41 11.26 12.58 -8.74
N GLU A 42 12.51 12.16 -8.54
CA GLU A 42 13.46 11.96 -9.62
C GLU A 42 12.99 10.92 -10.64
N ALA A 43 13.19 11.22 -11.92
CA ALA A 43 12.76 10.37 -13.01
C ALA A 43 13.24 8.89 -12.92
N PRO A 44 14.46 8.58 -12.43
CA PRO A 44 14.90 7.20 -12.22
C PRO A 44 14.09 6.45 -11.18
N VAL A 45 13.80 7.05 -10.01
CA VAL A 45 13.01 6.42 -8.93
C VAL A 45 11.57 6.21 -9.36
N VAL A 46 10.97 7.21 -10.00
CA VAL A 46 9.60 7.13 -10.54
C VAL A 46 9.49 6.00 -11.57
N ARG A 47 10.45 5.90 -12.51
CA ARG A 47 10.46 4.83 -13.50
C ARG A 47 10.64 3.46 -12.88
N LEU A 48 11.52 3.34 -11.88
CA LEU A 48 11.76 2.08 -11.17
C LEU A 48 10.49 1.60 -10.45
N VAL A 49 9.83 2.47 -9.68
CA VAL A 49 8.58 2.14 -8.99
C VAL A 49 7.49 1.74 -9.98
N ASN A 50 7.33 2.50 -11.07
CA ASN A 50 6.37 2.15 -12.12
C ASN A 50 6.69 0.81 -12.80
N SER A 51 7.97 0.50 -13.01
CA SER A 51 8.43 -0.79 -13.58
C SER A 51 8.09 -1.95 -12.65
N ILE A 52 8.29 -1.80 -11.34
CA ILE A 52 7.93 -2.82 -10.35
C ILE A 52 6.42 -3.11 -10.40
N PHE A 53 5.58 -2.08 -10.43
CA PHE A 53 4.12 -2.26 -10.55
C PHE A 53 3.72 -2.88 -11.87
N ALA A 54 4.31 -2.43 -12.98
CA ALA A 54 4.00 -2.96 -14.30
C ALA A 54 4.35 -4.45 -14.42
N GLN A 55 5.51 -4.84 -13.91
CA GLN A 55 5.93 -6.23 -13.87
C GLN A 55 4.99 -7.07 -13.01
N ALA A 56 4.75 -6.66 -11.76
CA ALA A 56 3.85 -7.37 -10.85
C ALA A 56 2.44 -7.54 -11.43
N ALA A 57 1.90 -6.50 -12.07
CA ALA A 57 0.58 -6.55 -12.70
C ALA A 57 0.53 -7.51 -13.90
N ARG A 58 1.58 -7.56 -14.73
CA ARG A 58 1.67 -8.49 -15.86
C ARG A 58 1.80 -9.93 -15.41
N GLU A 59 2.52 -10.18 -14.33
CA GLU A 59 2.69 -11.51 -13.73
C GLU A 59 1.48 -11.96 -12.89
N GLY A 60 0.46 -11.12 -12.74
CA GLY A 60 -0.75 -11.42 -11.95
C GLY A 60 -0.49 -11.49 -10.46
N ALA A 61 0.50 -10.74 -9.96
CA ALA A 61 0.82 -10.70 -8.54
C ALA A 61 -0.33 -10.08 -7.73
N SER A 62 -0.63 -10.68 -6.58
CA SER A 62 -1.59 -10.16 -5.62
C SER A 62 -0.99 -9.13 -4.67
N ASP A 63 0.28 -9.29 -4.32
CA ASP A 63 0.98 -8.41 -3.39
C ASP A 63 2.43 -8.16 -3.83
N ILE A 64 2.95 -6.97 -3.51
CA ILE A 64 4.37 -6.62 -3.63
C ILE A 64 4.88 -6.32 -2.23
N HIS A 65 6.02 -6.89 -1.87
CA HIS A 65 6.70 -6.67 -0.60
C HIS A 65 8.05 -6.01 -0.87
N ILE A 66 8.31 -4.87 -0.24
CA ILE A 66 9.60 -4.18 -0.24
C ILE A 66 10.12 -4.17 1.18
N SER A 67 11.25 -4.82 1.41
CA SER A 67 11.80 -5.06 2.74
C SER A 67 13.28 -4.66 2.78
N PRO A 68 13.60 -3.51 3.40
CA PRO A 68 14.98 -3.15 3.68
C PRO A 68 15.64 -4.20 4.60
N GLN A 69 16.83 -4.64 4.22
CA GLN A 69 17.67 -5.54 4.98
C GLN A 69 18.93 -4.81 5.44
N GLN A 70 19.78 -5.47 6.23
CA GLN A 70 21.02 -4.86 6.72
C GLN A 70 21.88 -4.29 5.59
N ASN A 71 22.08 -5.03 4.50
CA ASN A 71 22.99 -4.67 3.41
C ASN A 71 22.32 -4.61 2.02
N SER A 72 21.03 -4.86 1.92
CA SER A 72 20.28 -4.96 0.66
C SER A 72 18.87 -4.42 0.80
N LEU A 73 18.22 -4.24 -0.32
CA LEU A 73 16.77 -4.05 -0.41
C LEU A 73 16.18 -5.31 -1.03
N GLN A 74 15.28 -5.99 -0.35
CA GLN A 74 14.61 -7.17 -0.90
C GLN A 74 13.25 -6.78 -1.45
N ILE A 75 12.97 -7.14 -2.71
CA ILE A 75 11.67 -6.98 -3.33
C ILE A 75 11.14 -8.37 -3.68
N ARG A 76 9.90 -8.65 -3.26
CA ARG A 76 9.22 -9.91 -3.54
C ARG A 76 7.80 -9.65 -4.03
N VAL A 77 7.35 -10.49 -4.95
CA VAL A 77 5.97 -10.48 -5.45
C VAL A 77 5.26 -11.76 -5.04
N ARG A 78 3.98 -11.67 -4.71
CA ARG A 78 3.16 -12.85 -4.42
C ARG A 78 2.35 -13.23 -5.64
N ILE A 79 2.62 -14.41 -6.19
CA ILE A 79 1.90 -14.99 -7.33
C ILE A 79 1.34 -16.34 -6.88
N ASP A 80 0.06 -16.57 -7.09
CA ASP A 80 -0.64 -17.81 -6.69
C ASP A 80 -0.36 -18.22 -5.23
N GLY A 81 -0.32 -17.23 -4.34
CA GLY A 81 -0.09 -17.41 -2.90
C GLY A 81 1.37 -17.61 -2.49
N LYS A 82 2.32 -17.75 -3.43
CA LYS A 82 3.75 -17.93 -3.17
C LYS A 82 4.52 -16.64 -3.39
N LEU A 83 5.53 -16.41 -2.55
CA LEU A 83 6.46 -15.29 -2.70
C LEU A 83 7.60 -15.65 -3.64
N HIS A 84 7.88 -14.77 -4.59
CA HIS A 84 8.99 -14.86 -5.54
C HIS A 84 9.88 -13.64 -5.38
N ASP A 85 11.19 -13.84 -5.34
CA ASP A 85 12.15 -12.75 -5.34
C ASP A 85 12.25 -12.13 -6.74
N VAL A 86 12.31 -10.80 -6.79
CA VAL A 86 12.57 -10.02 -8.01
C VAL A 86 13.91 -9.32 -7.91
N PRO A 87 14.57 -9.02 -9.05
CA PRO A 87 15.78 -8.22 -9.03
C PRO A 87 15.59 -6.94 -8.24
N SER A 88 16.45 -6.72 -7.25
CA SER A 88 16.32 -5.62 -6.32
C SER A 88 17.35 -4.53 -6.61
N PRO A 89 16.97 -3.25 -6.51
CA PRO A 89 17.91 -2.15 -6.70
C PRO A 89 18.90 -2.05 -5.53
N PRO A 90 19.94 -1.22 -5.66
CA PRO A 90 20.86 -0.94 -4.57
C PRO A 90 20.12 -0.42 -3.32
N LYS A 91 20.64 -0.76 -2.13
CA LYS A 91 20.06 -0.33 -0.84
C LYS A 91 19.91 1.19 -0.72
N SER A 92 20.79 1.97 -1.35
CA SER A 92 20.72 3.43 -1.36
C SER A 92 19.40 3.99 -1.89
N LEU A 93 18.68 3.23 -2.74
CA LEU A 93 17.37 3.60 -3.26
C LEU A 93 16.20 3.21 -2.33
N SER A 94 16.45 2.58 -1.20
CA SER A 94 15.42 2.13 -0.27
C SER A 94 14.55 3.30 0.21
N LEU A 95 15.18 4.34 0.78
CA LEU A 95 14.46 5.52 1.29
C LEU A 95 13.70 6.27 0.18
N PRO A 96 14.31 6.60 -0.98
CA PRO A 96 13.58 7.24 -2.07
C PRO A 96 12.39 6.42 -2.60
N ILE A 97 12.51 5.10 -2.67
CA ILE A 97 11.41 4.21 -3.10
C ILE A 97 10.27 4.26 -2.08
N ILE A 98 10.56 4.12 -0.78
CA ILE A 98 9.54 4.17 0.27
C ILE A 98 8.88 5.56 0.31
N ALA A 99 9.66 6.64 0.23
CA ALA A 99 9.12 8.01 0.15
C ALA A 99 8.18 8.17 -1.06
N ARG A 100 8.57 7.65 -2.23
CA ARG A 100 7.72 7.67 -3.43
C ARG A 100 6.40 6.92 -3.22
N LEU A 101 6.44 5.76 -2.58
CA LEU A 101 5.24 4.97 -2.27
C LEU A 101 4.33 5.69 -1.26
N LYS A 102 4.91 6.36 -0.27
CA LYS A 102 4.16 7.21 0.67
C LYS A 102 3.48 8.37 -0.04
N ILE A 103 4.18 9.06 -0.93
CA ILE A 103 3.59 10.15 -1.75
C ILE A 103 2.42 9.63 -2.58
N LEU A 104 2.58 8.49 -3.26
CA LEU A 104 1.51 7.87 -4.04
C LEU A 104 0.31 7.51 -3.15
N GLY A 105 0.56 6.98 -1.96
CA GLY A 105 -0.45 6.57 -0.98
C GLY A 105 -1.04 7.71 -0.15
N THR A 106 -0.66 8.97 -0.40
CA THR A 106 -1.04 10.15 0.41
C THR A 106 -0.69 9.99 1.89
N MET A 107 0.43 9.34 2.17
CA MET A 107 0.97 9.14 3.51
C MET A 107 2.02 10.22 3.84
N ASP A 108 2.26 10.41 5.13
CA ASP A 108 3.27 11.35 5.61
C ASP A 108 4.68 10.77 5.48
N ILE A 109 5.55 11.45 4.71
CA ILE A 109 6.93 11.02 4.50
C ILE A 109 7.84 11.35 5.68
N THR A 110 7.45 12.30 6.53
CA THR A 110 8.23 12.70 7.72
C THR A 110 8.15 11.66 8.84
N VAL A 111 7.06 10.89 8.87
CA VAL A 111 6.79 9.89 9.89
C VAL A 111 7.29 8.52 9.42
N SER A 112 8.37 8.01 10.03
CA SER A 112 8.97 6.70 9.70
C SER A 112 8.90 5.66 10.82
N ARG A 113 8.47 6.08 12.03
CA ARG A 113 8.48 5.23 13.23
C ARG A 113 7.11 4.67 13.61
N ILE A 114 6.08 5.02 12.86
CA ILE A 114 4.69 4.60 13.08
C ILE A 114 4.17 3.94 11.80
N PRO A 115 3.42 2.82 11.89
CA PRO A 115 2.77 2.23 10.73
C PRO A 115 1.81 3.22 10.06
N GLN A 116 1.76 3.21 8.74
CA GLN A 116 0.84 4.02 7.95
C GLN A 116 0.18 3.18 6.87
N ASP A 117 -1.06 3.52 6.54
CA ASP A 117 -1.83 2.91 5.48
C ASP A 117 -2.27 3.97 4.47
N GLY A 118 -2.20 3.62 3.19
CA GLY A 118 -2.59 4.49 2.10
C GLY A 118 -3.25 3.73 0.96
N ARG A 119 -3.77 4.49 0.00
CA ARG A 119 -4.42 3.93 -1.20
C ARG A 119 -4.17 4.82 -2.39
N PHE A 120 -3.97 4.23 -3.54
CA PHE A 120 -3.91 4.94 -4.81
C PHE A 120 -4.30 4.02 -5.96
N THR A 121 -4.56 4.62 -7.11
CA THR A 121 -4.92 3.90 -8.32
C THR A 121 -3.86 4.12 -9.39
N LEU A 122 -3.48 3.06 -10.06
CA LEU A 122 -2.58 3.07 -11.20
C LEU A 122 -3.29 2.57 -12.45
N ARG A 123 -2.93 3.14 -13.59
CA ARG A 123 -3.35 2.61 -14.89
C ARG A 123 -2.16 1.95 -15.58
N ILE A 124 -2.22 0.62 -15.73
CA ILE A 124 -1.17 -0.21 -16.32
C ILE A 124 -1.79 -1.01 -17.48
N ASP A 125 -1.24 -0.88 -18.69
CA ASP A 125 -1.71 -1.60 -19.88
C ASP A 125 -3.24 -1.52 -20.07
N LYS A 126 -3.81 -0.32 -19.92
CA LYS A 126 -5.26 -0.01 -19.97
C LYS A 126 -6.11 -0.64 -18.85
N ARG A 127 -5.50 -1.33 -17.88
CA ARG A 127 -6.15 -1.84 -16.68
C ARG A 127 -6.04 -0.84 -15.55
N GLU A 128 -7.10 -0.69 -14.78
CA GLU A 128 -7.12 0.11 -13.57
C GLU A 128 -6.86 -0.79 -12.37
N ILE A 129 -5.79 -0.51 -11.65
CA ILE A 129 -5.35 -1.29 -10.50
C ILE A 129 -5.41 -0.40 -9.27
N ASN A 130 -6.27 -0.77 -8.33
CA ASN A 130 -6.30 -0.17 -7.01
C ASN A 130 -5.21 -0.79 -6.14
N VAL A 131 -4.37 0.05 -5.55
CA VAL A 131 -3.30 -0.38 -4.66
C VAL A 131 -3.62 0.05 -3.24
N ARG A 132 -3.58 -0.90 -2.31
CA ARG A 132 -3.54 -0.64 -0.88
C ARG A 132 -2.12 -0.81 -0.41
N VAL A 133 -1.56 0.21 0.22
CA VAL A 133 -0.18 0.23 0.68
C VAL A 133 -0.15 0.41 2.19
N SER A 134 0.65 -0.42 2.86
CA SER A 134 0.94 -0.30 4.29
C SER A 134 2.44 -0.20 4.49
N THR A 135 2.88 0.72 5.33
CA THR A 135 4.27 0.81 5.79
C THR A 135 4.37 0.42 7.25
N MET A 136 5.44 -0.27 7.61
CA MET A 136 5.70 -0.69 8.98
C MET A 136 7.18 -0.50 9.31
N PRO A 137 7.49 0.18 10.43
CA PRO A 137 8.87 0.33 10.89
C PRO A 137 9.53 -1.02 11.19
N THR A 138 10.77 -1.16 10.78
CA THR A 138 11.62 -2.32 11.12
C THR A 138 13.02 -1.86 11.51
N LEU A 139 13.87 -2.79 11.94
CA LEU A 139 15.24 -2.48 12.36
C LEU A 139 16.08 -1.83 11.24
N TYR A 140 15.82 -2.16 9.97
CA TYR A 140 16.63 -1.70 8.84
C TYR A 140 15.93 -0.66 7.95
N GLY A 141 14.81 -0.12 8.39
CA GLY A 141 13.98 0.84 7.67
C GLY A 141 12.52 0.40 7.65
N GLU A 142 11.69 1.06 6.87
CA GLU A 142 10.27 0.72 6.78
C GLU A 142 10.04 -0.40 5.75
N ASN A 143 9.40 -1.48 6.18
CA ASN A 143 8.80 -2.45 5.26
C ASN A 143 7.57 -1.83 4.60
N CYS A 144 7.39 -2.08 3.32
CA CYS A 144 6.22 -1.66 2.58
C CYS A 144 5.57 -2.88 1.92
N VAL A 145 4.27 -3.05 2.15
CA VAL A 145 3.45 -4.10 1.54
C VAL A 145 2.35 -3.43 0.73
N MET A 146 2.25 -3.81 -0.53
CA MET A 146 1.25 -3.28 -1.45
C MET A 146 0.39 -4.42 -1.98
N ARG A 147 -0.93 -4.33 -1.76
CA ARG A 147 -1.91 -5.25 -2.35
C ARG A 147 -2.46 -4.67 -3.63
N LEU A 148 -2.39 -5.44 -4.70
CA LEU A 148 -2.89 -5.09 -6.02
C LEU A 148 -4.30 -5.64 -6.20
N LEU A 149 -5.25 -4.77 -6.54
CA LEU A 149 -6.63 -5.13 -6.82
C LEU A 149 -6.93 -4.69 -8.26
N ASP A 150 -6.93 -5.64 -9.18
CA ASP A 150 -7.29 -5.37 -10.57
C ASP A 150 -8.81 -5.14 -10.68
N MET A 151 -9.19 -3.90 -10.96
CA MET A 151 -10.60 -3.49 -11.13
C MET A 151 -11.10 -3.72 -12.57
N SER A 152 -10.20 -4.06 -13.48
CA SER A 152 -10.53 -4.28 -14.89
C SER A 152 -10.97 -5.71 -15.20
N ALA A 153 -10.94 -6.57 -14.21
CA ALA A 153 -11.48 -7.92 -14.33
C ALA A 153 -12.98 -7.87 -14.57
N GLY A 154 -13.39 -7.35 -15.69
CA GLY A 154 -14.69 -7.17 -16.30
C GLY A 154 -15.92 -7.54 -15.45
N VAL A 155 -17.10 -7.19 -15.89
CA VAL A 155 -18.35 -7.58 -15.24
C VAL A 155 -18.34 -9.08 -14.94
N TYR A 156 -18.22 -9.42 -13.65
CA TYR A 156 -18.33 -10.81 -13.22
C TYR A 156 -19.75 -11.29 -13.51
N THR A 157 -19.87 -12.28 -14.41
CA THR A 157 -21.14 -12.93 -14.72
C THR A 157 -21.15 -14.35 -14.16
N LEU A 158 -22.32 -14.89 -13.90
CA LEU A 158 -22.45 -16.28 -13.39
C LEU A 158 -21.82 -17.30 -14.34
N ASP A 159 -21.85 -17.05 -15.66
CA ASP A 159 -21.25 -17.91 -16.69
C ASP A 159 -19.72 -17.99 -16.59
N ARG A 160 -19.07 -16.93 -16.10
CA ARG A 160 -17.61 -16.86 -15.95
C ARG A 160 -17.07 -17.45 -14.65
N LEU A 161 -17.95 -17.85 -13.73
CA LEU A 161 -17.54 -18.43 -12.45
C LEU A 161 -17.01 -19.87 -12.56
N GLY A 162 -17.15 -20.51 -13.74
CA GLY A 162 -16.73 -21.90 -13.92
C GLY A 162 -17.62 -22.91 -13.20
N MET A 163 -18.85 -22.55 -12.84
CA MET A 163 -19.81 -23.45 -12.24
C MET A 163 -20.31 -24.46 -13.26
N ILE A 164 -20.60 -25.70 -12.82
CA ILE A 164 -21.32 -26.66 -13.63
C ILE A 164 -22.76 -26.18 -13.83
N GLU A 165 -23.35 -26.48 -14.99
CA GLU A 165 -24.67 -25.97 -15.41
C GLU A 165 -25.75 -26.20 -14.36
N SER A 166 -25.81 -27.41 -13.78
CA SER A 166 -26.81 -27.77 -12.77
C SER A 166 -26.74 -26.91 -11.51
N ASP A 167 -25.55 -26.45 -11.12
CA ASP A 167 -25.37 -25.60 -9.92
C ASP A 167 -25.61 -24.14 -10.26
N ARG A 168 -25.27 -23.71 -11.47
CA ARG A 168 -25.63 -22.39 -12.00
C ARG A 168 -27.14 -22.19 -12.04
N GLU A 169 -27.90 -23.17 -12.57
CA GLU A 169 -29.37 -23.12 -12.58
C GLU A 169 -29.97 -23.06 -11.18
N LYS A 170 -29.45 -23.85 -10.22
CA LYS A 170 -29.89 -23.81 -8.82
C LYS A 170 -29.63 -22.42 -8.23
N LEU A 171 -28.43 -21.88 -8.42
CA LEU A 171 -28.07 -20.55 -7.93
C LEU A 171 -28.96 -19.48 -8.53
N GLY A 172 -29.23 -19.49 -9.84
CA GLY A 172 -30.15 -18.57 -10.50
C GLY A 172 -31.56 -18.61 -9.92
N LYS A 173 -32.09 -19.81 -9.63
CA LYS A 173 -33.39 -19.97 -8.94
C LYS A 173 -33.38 -19.41 -7.51
N MET A 174 -32.25 -19.53 -6.79
CA MET A 174 -32.10 -18.96 -5.45
C MET A 174 -32.01 -17.44 -5.47
N ILE A 175 -31.25 -16.88 -6.40
CA ILE A 175 -31.07 -15.43 -6.56
C ILE A 175 -32.42 -14.75 -6.88
N GLY A 176 -33.31 -15.40 -7.63
CA GLY A 176 -34.64 -14.89 -7.96
C GLY A 176 -35.66 -14.93 -6.82
N LYS A 177 -35.31 -15.41 -5.61
CA LYS A 177 -36.19 -15.40 -4.44
C LYS A 177 -36.31 -14.00 -3.85
N ALA A 178 -37.52 -13.61 -3.43
CA ALA A 178 -37.79 -12.30 -2.84
C ALA A 178 -37.11 -12.09 -1.47
N TYR A 179 -36.76 -13.16 -0.76
CA TYR A 179 -36.12 -13.15 0.54
C TYR A 179 -35.28 -14.41 0.75
N GLY A 180 -34.28 -14.32 1.61
CA GLY A 180 -33.40 -15.44 1.94
C GLY A 180 -31.98 -14.96 2.28
N MET A 181 -31.11 -15.92 2.49
CA MET A 181 -29.69 -15.67 2.73
C MET A 181 -28.84 -16.62 1.89
N ILE A 182 -27.84 -16.10 1.21
CA ILE A 182 -26.82 -16.85 0.49
C ILE A 182 -25.48 -16.63 1.19
N LEU A 183 -24.86 -17.72 1.69
CA LEU A 183 -23.56 -17.67 2.35
C LEU A 183 -22.48 -18.17 1.42
N SER A 184 -21.43 -17.34 1.22
CA SER A 184 -20.23 -17.73 0.50
C SER A 184 -19.08 -17.91 1.50
N THR A 185 -18.58 -19.13 1.63
CA THR A 185 -17.51 -19.51 2.58
C THR A 185 -16.32 -20.12 1.86
N GLY A 186 -15.15 -20.05 2.49
CA GLY A 186 -13.91 -20.63 1.95
C GLY A 186 -12.67 -19.83 2.32
N PRO A 187 -11.45 -20.32 2.02
CA PRO A 187 -10.20 -19.64 2.27
C PRO A 187 -10.02 -18.38 1.40
N THR A 188 -8.98 -17.59 1.68
CA THR A 188 -8.59 -16.45 0.82
C THR A 188 -8.26 -16.95 -0.58
N GLY A 189 -8.71 -16.22 -1.61
CA GLY A 189 -8.49 -16.60 -3.02
C GLY A 189 -9.47 -17.66 -3.58
N SER A 190 -10.42 -18.18 -2.79
CA SER A 190 -11.40 -19.17 -3.26
C SER A 190 -12.53 -18.63 -4.15
N GLY A 191 -12.50 -17.35 -4.51
CA GLY A 191 -13.51 -16.74 -5.37
C GLY A 191 -14.77 -16.23 -4.66
N LYS A 192 -14.80 -16.13 -3.30
CA LYS A 192 -15.95 -15.62 -2.54
C LYS A 192 -16.47 -14.29 -3.04
N SER A 193 -15.60 -13.29 -3.07
CA SER A 193 -15.96 -11.93 -3.54
C SER A 193 -16.35 -11.93 -5.00
N THR A 194 -15.67 -12.70 -5.85
CA THR A 194 -15.98 -12.86 -7.27
C THR A 194 -17.38 -13.40 -7.47
N SER A 195 -17.76 -14.43 -6.72
CA SER A 195 -19.12 -15.00 -6.75
C SER A 195 -20.18 -14.01 -6.28
N LEU A 196 -19.89 -13.26 -5.19
CA LEU A 196 -20.80 -12.22 -4.70
C LEU A 196 -21.00 -11.09 -5.71
N TYR A 197 -19.93 -10.64 -6.37
CA TYR A 197 -20.06 -9.63 -7.44
C TYR A 197 -20.84 -10.14 -8.64
N ALA A 198 -20.69 -11.42 -9.03
CA ALA A 198 -21.49 -12.01 -10.10
C ALA A 198 -22.98 -12.07 -9.74
N ILE A 199 -23.30 -12.44 -8.49
CA ILE A 199 -24.68 -12.45 -7.98
C ILE A 199 -25.27 -11.03 -7.95
N LEU A 200 -24.52 -10.07 -7.42
CA LEU A 200 -24.94 -8.66 -7.39
C LEU A 200 -25.18 -8.09 -8.79
N ASN A 201 -24.33 -8.45 -9.74
CA ASN A 201 -24.50 -8.02 -11.11
C ASN A 201 -25.76 -8.60 -11.76
N GLU A 202 -26.13 -9.85 -11.45
CA GLU A 202 -27.38 -10.47 -11.91
C GLU A 202 -28.62 -9.79 -11.29
N LEU A 203 -28.51 -9.33 -10.03
CA LEU A 203 -29.56 -8.61 -9.31
C LEU A 203 -29.68 -7.13 -9.69
N ASN A 204 -28.58 -6.53 -10.15
CA ASN A 204 -28.52 -5.11 -10.49
C ASN A 204 -29.20 -4.83 -11.83
N ARG A 205 -30.51 -4.77 -11.80
CA ARG A 205 -31.36 -4.44 -12.96
C ARG A 205 -31.89 -3.01 -12.84
N PRO A 206 -32.19 -2.32 -13.97
CA PRO A 206 -32.68 -0.96 -13.94
C PRO A 206 -34.00 -0.78 -13.19
N ASP A 207 -34.75 -1.86 -13.00
CA ASP A 207 -36.06 -1.91 -12.35
C ASP A 207 -36.02 -2.35 -10.87
N THR A 208 -34.83 -2.61 -10.35
CA THR A 208 -34.61 -3.00 -8.93
C THR A 208 -33.78 -1.94 -8.22
N HIS A 209 -34.27 -1.47 -7.07
CA HIS A 209 -33.56 -0.63 -6.12
C HIS A 209 -33.22 -1.42 -4.87
#